data_21af1a0bc74b8f10010222394f64f343
#
_entry.id   21af1a0bc74b8f10010222394f64f343
#
_cell.length_a   1.000
_cell.length_b   1.000
_cell.length_c   1.000
_cell.angle_alpha   90.00
_cell.angle_beta   90.00
_cell.angle_gamma   90.00
#
_symmetry.space_group_name_H-M   'P 1'
#
loop_
_entity.id
_entity.type
_entity.pdbx_description
1 polymer ?
#
loop_
_entity_poly.entity_id
_entity_poly.type
_entity_poly.pdbx_seq_one_letter_code
_entity_poly.pdbx_strand_id
1 'polypeptide(L)'
;QCSRTSFIFCGSKRHMMTDIFYSPAKPFFQSVISQSLHPIPMETYIEFAGRMFAERGKFIDKFAVEIVYKMFEGCTWYIQMMMNELFALTEKDMICTPEYIDIAWDNIIMAQEDRFLAILHNLAPKQKQILMAIAKDRNVEGITSSEFIKRHNLVSASSVQAALKPLLKNDIVINEDGKYRIYDYFFADYLARIY
;
A
#
# COMPACT_ATOMS: atom_id res chain seq x y z
N GLN A 1 2.25 -8.71 38.40
CA GLN A 1 1.72 -9.67 37.41
C GLN A 1 0.20 -9.66 37.45
N CYS A 2 -0.46 -9.25 36.36
CA CYS A 2 -1.93 -9.34 36.23
C CYS A 2 -2.29 -10.80 35.93
N SER A 3 -2.64 -11.59 36.92
CA SER A 3 -2.92 -13.03 36.77
C SER A 3 -4.24 -13.39 36.06
N ARG A 4 -5.05 -12.36 35.68
CA ARG A 4 -6.38 -12.54 35.05
C ARG A 4 -6.57 -11.72 33.78
N THR A 5 -5.48 -11.25 33.15
CA THR A 5 -5.57 -10.38 31.97
C THR A 5 -4.76 -10.98 30.84
N SER A 6 -5.38 -11.15 29.68
CA SER A 6 -4.72 -11.49 28.44
C SER A 6 -4.49 -10.20 27.64
N PHE A 7 -3.32 -10.09 27.02
CA PHE A 7 -2.96 -8.96 26.16
C PHE A 7 -2.85 -9.43 24.72
N ILE A 8 -3.46 -8.70 23.81
CA ILE A 8 -3.31 -8.88 22.37
C ILE A 8 -2.64 -7.62 21.81
N PHE A 9 -1.46 -7.81 21.21
CA PHE A 9 -0.71 -6.74 20.57
C PHE A 9 -0.91 -6.86 19.06
N CYS A 10 -1.41 -5.79 18.42
CA CYS A 10 -1.62 -5.73 16.97
C CYS A 10 -0.72 -4.68 16.36
N GLY A 11 -0.15 -4.99 15.20
CA GLY A 11 0.66 -4.05 14.44
C GLY A 11 0.74 -4.45 12.98
N SER A 12 0.63 -3.47 12.08
CA SER A 12 0.79 -3.65 10.63
C SER A 12 2.25 -3.70 10.19
N LYS A 13 3.17 -3.12 10.99
CA LYS A 13 4.61 -3.10 10.69
C LYS A 13 5.29 -4.34 11.26
N ARG A 14 5.42 -5.38 10.43
CA ARG A 14 5.98 -6.68 10.82
C ARG A 14 7.37 -6.53 11.45
N HIS A 15 8.28 -5.76 10.84
CA HIS A 15 9.63 -5.56 11.36
C HIS A 15 9.65 -4.92 12.75
N MET A 16 8.74 -3.97 13.03
CA MET A 16 8.63 -3.33 14.34
C MET A 16 8.13 -4.32 15.41
N MET A 17 7.13 -5.15 15.09
CA MET A 17 6.66 -6.19 15.98
C MET A 17 7.75 -7.23 16.26
N THR A 18 8.51 -7.62 15.21
CA THR A 18 9.66 -8.51 15.35
C THR A 18 10.75 -7.89 16.24
N ASP A 19 11.07 -6.62 16.06
CA ASP A 19 12.07 -5.95 16.91
C ASP A 19 11.63 -5.92 18.37
N ILE A 20 10.38 -5.60 18.67
CA ILE A 20 9.86 -5.53 20.06
C ILE A 20 9.87 -6.89 20.75
N PHE A 21 9.41 -7.95 20.06
CA PHE A 21 9.11 -9.25 20.71
C PHE A 21 10.12 -10.35 20.43
N TYR A 22 10.96 -10.21 19.40
CA TYR A 22 11.93 -11.23 18.99
C TYR A 22 13.38 -10.75 18.97
N SER A 23 13.63 -9.49 19.33
CA SER A 23 15.00 -9.00 19.52
C SER A 23 15.49 -9.32 20.94
N PRO A 24 16.63 -10.06 21.11
CA PRO A 24 17.15 -10.41 22.42
C PRO A 24 17.46 -9.22 23.35
N ALA A 25 17.69 -8.05 22.78
CA ALA A 25 17.98 -6.81 23.52
C ALA A 25 16.73 -6.11 24.07
N LYS A 26 15.53 -6.62 23.78
CA LYS A 26 14.26 -5.97 24.18
C LYS A 26 13.62 -6.64 25.40
N PRO A 27 12.92 -5.85 26.24
CA PRO A 27 12.31 -6.36 27.49
C PRO A 27 11.24 -7.45 27.27
N PHE A 28 10.59 -7.45 26.09
CA PHE A 28 9.51 -8.40 25.76
C PHE A 28 9.98 -9.58 24.91
N PHE A 29 11.30 -9.83 24.87
CA PHE A 29 11.85 -10.95 24.11
C PHE A 29 11.16 -12.27 24.46
N GLN A 30 10.64 -12.98 23.45
CA GLN A 30 9.93 -14.27 23.57
C GLN A 30 8.76 -14.29 24.58
N SER A 31 8.12 -13.13 24.83
CA SER A 31 7.01 -13.03 25.80
C SER A 31 5.63 -13.23 25.16
N VAL A 32 5.55 -13.45 23.85
CA VAL A 32 4.28 -13.58 23.10
C VAL A 32 4.30 -14.76 22.15
N ILE A 33 3.11 -15.21 21.78
CA ILE A 33 2.90 -16.12 20.65
C ILE A 33 2.50 -15.27 19.45
N SER A 34 3.29 -15.33 18.37
CA SER A 34 3.01 -14.58 17.15
C SER A 34 1.99 -15.28 16.29
N GLN A 35 1.04 -14.52 15.79
CA GLN A 35 0.08 -14.97 14.79
C GLN A 35 0.10 -14.00 13.60
N SER A 36 0.51 -14.48 12.43
CA SER A 36 0.45 -13.71 11.20
C SER A 36 -0.96 -13.75 10.62
N LEU A 37 -1.48 -12.59 10.25
CA LEU A 37 -2.70 -12.50 9.47
C LEU A 37 -2.34 -12.48 7.98
N HIS A 38 -2.98 -13.35 7.22
CA HIS A 38 -2.87 -13.39 5.76
C HIS A 38 -4.01 -12.57 5.14
N PRO A 39 -3.88 -12.16 3.86
CA PRO A 39 -4.98 -11.55 3.13
C PRO A 39 -6.24 -12.42 3.21
N ILE A 40 -7.41 -11.78 3.28
CA ILE A 40 -8.70 -12.47 3.19
C ILE A 40 -8.76 -13.15 1.81
N PRO A 41 -9.15 -14.43 1.70
CA PRO A 41 -9.26 -15.08 0.41
C PRO A 41 -10.17 -14.32 -0.56
N MET A 42 -9.79 -14.25 -1.83
CA MET A 42 -10.49 -13.46 -2.85
C MET A 42 -11.96 -13.86 -2.96
N GLU A 43 -12.26 -15.15 -2.93
CA GLU A 43 -13.63 -15.68 -3.02
C GLU A 43 -14.49 -15.17 -1.85
N THR A 44 -13.96 -15.22 -0.63
CA THR A 44 -14.63 -14.70 0.56
C THR A 44 -14.88 -13.20 0.44
N TYR A 45 -13.94 -12.48 -0.17
CA TYR A 45 -14.08 -11.04 -0.36
C TYR A 45 -15.14 -10.70 -1.42
N ILE A 46 -15.23 -11.48 -2.51
CA ILE A 46 -16.29 -11.36 -3.54
C ILE A 46 -17.67 -11.53 -2.93
N GLU A 47 -17.87 -12.61 -2.14
CA GLU A 47 -19.14 -12.86 -1.46
C GLU A 47 -19.51 -11.74 -0.49
N PHE A 48 -18.54 -11.24 0.28
CA PHE A 48 -18.75 -10.13 1.20
C PHE A 48 -19.15 -8.85 0.45
N ALA A 49 -18.42 -8.46 -0.59
CA ALA A 49 -18.71 -7.27 -1.38
C ALA A 49 -20.10 -7.35 -2.03
N GLY A 50 -20.43 -8.49 -2.65
CA GLY A 50 -21.75 -8.71 -3.25
C GLY A 50 -22.88 -8.54 -2.23
N ARG A 51 -22.73 -9.09 -1.02
CA ARG A 51 -23.72 -8.93 0.06
C ARG A 51 -23.86 -7.46 0.49
N MET A 52 -22.74 -6.75 0.70
CA MET A 52 -22.77 -5.34 1.14
C MET A 52 -23.46 -4.43 0.12
N PHE A 53 -23.25 -4.67 -1.18
CA PHE A 53 -23.95 -3.94 -2.24
C PHE A 53 -25.46 -4.29 -2.25
N ALA A 54 -25.80 -5.57 -2.17
CA ALA A 54 -27.18 -6.05 -2.21
C ALA A 54 -28.04 -5.54 -1.04
N GLU A 55 -27.47 -5.38 0.17
CA GLU A 55 -28.17 -4.81 1.33
C GLU A 55 -28.69 -3.39 1.10
N ARG A 56 -28.16 -2.68 0.12
CA ARG A 56 -28.60 -1.34 -0.28
C ARG A 56 -29.26 -1.29 -1.64
N GLY A 57 -29.64 -2.45 -2.20
CA GLY A 57 -30.27 -2.55 -3.50
C GLY A 57 -29.35 -2.18 -4.66
N LYS A 58 -28.05 -2.39 -4.51
CA LYS A 58 -27.03 -2.22 -5.54
C LYS A 58 -26.43 -3.59 -5.87
N PHE A 59 -25.75 -3.69 -6.99
CA PHE A 59 -25.06 -4.92 -7.39
C PHE A 59 -23.63 -4.61 -7.79
N ILE A 60 -22.74 -5.59 -7.70
CA ILE A 60 -21.36 -5.48 -8.17
C ILE A 60 -20.98 -6.72 -8.97
N ASP A 61 -20.35 -6.52 -10.12
CA ASP A 61 -19.77 -7.60 -10.89
C ASP A 61 -18.57 -8.21 -10.15
N LYS A 62 -18.53 -9.52 -10.05
CA LYS A 62 -17.42 -10.23 -9.43
C LYS A 62 -16.07 -9.88 -10.07
N PHE A 63 -16.03 -9.62 -11.38
CA PHE A 63 -14.80 -9.22 -12.06
C PHE A 63 -14.29 -7.87 -11.60
N ALA A 64 -15.16 -6.91 -11.26
CA ALA A 64 -14.75 -5.65 -10.66
C ALA A 64 -14.07 -5.89 -9.31
N VAL A 65 -14.62 -6.76 -8.47
CA VAL A 65 -14.00 -7.13 -7.18
C VAL A 65 -12.66 -7.84 -7.37
N GLU A 66 -12.58 -8.79 -8.32
CA GLU A 66 -11.33 -9.50 -8.63
C GLU A 66 -10.22 -8.56 -9.09
N ILE A 67 -10.55 -7.60 -9.98
CA ILE A 67 -9.58 -6.61 -10.46
C ILE A 67 -9.04 -5.79 -9.29
N VAL A 68 -9.93 -5.21 -8.48
CA VAL A 68 -9.55 -4.41 -7.31
C VAL A 68 -8.73 -5.23 -6.32
N TYR A 69 -9.12 -6.48 -6.06
CA TYR A 69 -8.36 -7.35 -5.17
C TYR A 69 -6.92 -7.59 -5.66
N LYS A 70 -6.75 -7.86 -6.97
CA LYS A 70 -5.45 -8.08 -7.59
C LYS A 70 -4.61 -6.81 -7.65
N MET A 71 -5.22 -5.64 -7.89
CA MET A 71 -4.53 -4.34 -7.91
C MET A 71 -3.79 -4.05 -6.59
N PHE A 72 -4.38 -4.46 -5.47
CA PHE A 72 -3.84 -4.21 -4.13
C PHE A 72 -3.29 -5.47 -3.44
N GLU A 73 -3.10 -6.56 -4.18
CA GLU A 73 -2.49 -7.80 -3.68
C GLU A 73 -3.17 -8.31 -2.38
N GLY A 74 -4.48 -8.15 -2.26
CA GLY A 74 -5.25 -8.54 -1.09
C GLY A 74 -5.12 -7.59 0.12
N CYS A 75 -4.50 -6.43 -0.02
CA CYS A 75 -4.40 -5.43 1.05
C CYS A 75 -5.76 -4.81 1.35
N THR A 76 -6.40 -5.30 2.41
CA THR A 76 -7.81 -5.00 2.76
C THR A 76 -8.10 -3.51 2.86
N TRP A 77 -7.16 -2.69 3.37
CA TRP A 77 -7.39 -1.25 3.53
C TRP A 77 -7.61 -0.54 2.18
N TYR A 78 -6.77 -0.85 1.18
CA TYR A 78 -6.89 -0.25 -0.16
C TYR A 78 -8.10 -0.79 -0.91
N ILE A 79 -8.36 -2.11 -0.79
CA ILE A 79 -9.55 -2.73 -1.38
C ILE A 79 -10.80 -2.08 -0.82
N GLN A 80 -10.87 -1.89 0.51
CA GLN A 80 -12.03 -1.28 1.16
C GLN A 80 -12.24 0.18 0.71
N MET A 81 -11.17 0.94 0.52
CA MET A 81 -11.26 2.31 0.00
C MET A 81 -11.87 2.33 -1.41
N MET A 82 -11.37 1.47 -2.31
CA MET A 82 -11.93 1.32 -3.65
C MET A 82 -13.39 0.85 -3.62
N MET A 83 -13.72 -0.16 -2.81
CA MET A 83 -15.09 -0.67 -2.70
C MET A 83 -16.06 0.39 -2.19
N ASN A 84 -15.65 1.24 -1.26
CA ASN A 84 -16.46 2.35 -0.77
C ASN A 84 -16.75 3.37 -1.89
N GLU A 85 -15.75 3.72 -2.68
CA GLU A 85 -15.91 4.65 -3.81
C GLU A 85 -16.79 4.03 -4.91
N LEU A 86 -16.53 2.78 -5.29
CA LEU A 86 -17.36 2.04 -6.25
C LEU A 86 -18.82 1.94 -5.77
N PHE A 87 -19.02 1.70 -4.49
CA PHE A 87 -20.36 1.68 -3.89
C PHE A 87 -21.04 3.06 -3.96
N ALA A 88 -20.30 4.15 -3.73
CA ALA A 88 -20.82 5.51 -3.81
C ALA A 88 -21.22 5.88 -5.24
N LEU A 89 -20.42 5.49 -6.23
CA LEU A 89 -20.66 5.73 -7.64
C LEU A 89 -21.81 4.91 -8.23
N THR A 90 -22.13 3.76 -7.64
CA THR A 90 -23.18 2.87 -8.15
C THR A 90 -24.54 3.34 -7.66
N GLU A 91 -25.47 3.60 -8.57
CA GLU A 91 -26.84 3.96 -8.23
C GLU A 91 -27.65 2.72 -7.77
N LYS A 92 -28.78 2.99 -7.09
CA LYS A 92 -29.71 1.92 -6.70
C LYS A 92 -30.23 1.17 -7.93
N ASP A 93 -30.36 -0.14 -7.80
CA ASP A 93 -30.81 -1.08 -8.84
C ASP A 93 -29.83 -1.21 -10.03
N MET A 94 -28.61 -0.61 -9.93
CA MET A 94 -27.56 -0.69 -10.95
C MET A 94 -26.46 -1.68 -10.55
N ILE A 95 -25.70 -2.10 -11.57
CA ILE A 95 -24.55 -3.01 -11.41
C ILE A 95 -23.27 -2.21 -11.57
N CYS A 96 -22.40 -2.26 -10.56
CA CYS A 96 -21.03 -1.76 -10.65
C CYS A 96 -20.20 -2.70 -11.52
N THR A 97 -19.85 -2.27 -12.71
CA THR A 97 -19.00 -2.98 -13.65
C THR A 97 -17.53 -2.53 -13.55
N PRO A 98 -16.56 -3.24 -14.16
CA PRO A 98 -15.15 -2.85 -14.13
C PRO A 98 -14.86 -1.42 -14.63
N GLU A 99 -15.68 -0.86 -15.50
CA GLU A 99 -15.52 0.49 -16.05
C GLU A 99 -15.61 1.58 -14.98
N TYR A 100 -16.24 1.30 -13.83
CA TYR A 100 -16.29 2.24 -12.71
C TYR A 100 -14.94 2.35 -11.97
N ILE A 101 -14.02 1.40 -12.15
CA ILE A 101 -12.75 1.33 -11.40
C ILE A 101 -11.88 2.56 -11.68
N ASP A 102 -11.75 2.97 -12.95
CA ASP A 102 -10.92 4.12 -13.31
C ASP A 102 -11.49 5.41 -12.73
N ILE A 103 -12.82 5.56 -12.74
CA ILE A 103 -13.50 6.73 -12.15
C ILE A 103 -13.27 6.76 -10.64
N ALA A 104 -13.45 5.63 -9.97
CA ALA A 104 -13.22 5.51 -8.53
C ALA A 104 -11.76 5.80 -8.15
N TRP A 105 -10.83 5.31 -8.97
CA TRP A 105 -9.39 5.54 -8.80
C TRP A 105 -9.06 7.04 -8.89
N ASP A 106 -9.55 7.70 -9.93
CA ASP A 106 -9.31 9.13 -10.13
C ASP A 106 -9.92 9.98 -9.01
N ASN A 107 -11.15 9.67 -8.56
CA ASN A 107 -11.77 10.33 -7.42
C ASN A 107 -10.94 10.20 -6.13
N ILE A 108 -10.42 9.01 -5.85
CA ILE A 108 -9.57 8.77 -4.67
C ILE A 108 -8.26 9.57 -4.77
N ILE A 109 -7.62 9.59 -5.95
CA ILE A 109 -6.39 10.37 -6.16
C ILE A 109 -6.66 11.85 -5.94
N MET A 110 -7.71 12.40 -6.56
CA MET A 110 -8.09 13.80 -6.40
C MET A 110 -8.37 14.17 -4.94
N ALA A 111 -9.09 13.32 -4.22
CA ALA A 111 -9.38 13.54 -2.80
C ALA A 111 -8.13 13.50 -1.91
N GLN A 112 -7.03 12.89 -2.35
CA GLN A 112 -5.79 12.76 -1.60
C GLN A 112 -4.64 13.66 -2.10
N GLU A 113 -4.87 14.45 -3.14
CA GLU A 113 -3.82 15.24 -3.82
C GLU A 113 -3.08 16.18 -2.85
N ASP A 114 -3.79 16.89 -1.99
CA ASP A 114 -3.17 17.79 -1.00
C ASP A 114 -2.22 17.04 -0.06
N ARG A 115 -2.59 15.82 0.33
CA ARG A 115 -1.73 14.94 1.15
C ARG A 115 -0.47 14.54 0.39
N PHE A 116 -0.60 14.18 -0.88
CA PHE A 116 0.53 13.81 -1.73
C PHE A 116 1.49 14.98 -1.95
N LEU A 117 0.95 16.17 -2.21
CA LEU A 117 1.73 17.39 -2.35
C LEU A 117 2.46 17.76 -1.05
N ALA A 118 1.82 17.59 0.11
CA ALA A 118 2.45 17.80 1.42
C ALA A 118 3.61 16.84 1.66
N ILE A 119 3.48 15.56 1.29
CA ILE A 119 4.59 14.59 1.35
C ILE A 119 5.74 15.07 0.46
N LEU A 120 5.45 15.41 -0.80
CA LEU A 120 6.46 15.85 -1.74
C LEU A 120 7.15 17.14 -1.29
N HIS A 121 6.41 18.09 -0.71
CA HIS A 121 6.98 19.35 -0.23
C HIS A 121 8.11 19.12 0.80
N ASN A 122 7.96 18.13 1.65
CA ASN A 122 8.89 17.80 2.72
C ASN A 122 10.11 16.97 2.26
N LEU A 123 10.18 16.58 0.98
CA LEU A 123 11.26 15.76 0.46
C LEU A 123 12.35 16.61 -0.24
N ALA A 124 13.62 16.24 0.00
CA ALA A 124 14.74 16.81 -0.72
C ALA A 124 14.70 16.45 -2.23
N PRO A 125 15.29 17.28 -3.13
CA PRO A 125 15.24 17.02 -4.57
C PRO A 125 15.68 15.61 -5.00
N LYS A 126 16.76 15.09 -4.41
CA LYS A 126 17.26 13.75 -4.71
C LYS A 126 16.31 12.64 -4.23
N GLN A 127 15.59 12.85 -3.13
CA GLN A 127 14.56 11.93 -2.65
C GLN A 127 13.38 11.88 -3.60
N LYS A 128 12.94 13.05 -4.11
CA LYS A 128 11.88 13.13 -5.13
C LYS A 128 12.27 12.37 -6.40
N GLN A 129 13.49 12.60 -6.91
CA GLN A 129 13.99 11.88 -8.09
C GLN A 129 13.93 10.36 -7.94
N ILE A 130 14.38 9.85 -6.80
CA ILE A 130 14.34 8.39 -6.54
C ILE A 130 12.91 7.91 -6.40
N LEU A 131 12.06 8.66 -5.71
CA LEU A 131 10.67 8.30 -5.54
C LEU A 131 9.94 8.21 -6.87
N MET A 132 10.19 9.15 -7.79
CA MET A 132 9.66 9.13 -9.16
C MET A 132 10.19 7.94 -9.97
N ALA A 133 11.47 7.62 -9.84
CA ALA A 133 12.07 6.45 -10.49
C ALA A 133 11.41 5.15 -10.03
N ILE A 134 11.18 5.00 -8.72
CA ILE A 134 10.49 3.85 -8.15
C ILE A 134 9.02 3.80 -8.61
N ALA A 135 8.34 4.95 -8.68
CA ALA A 135 6.95 5.02 -9.13
C ALA A 135 6.78 4.53 -10.57
N LYS A 136 7.73 4.88 -11.46
CA LYS A 136 7.71 4.44 -12.87
C LYS A 136 7.92 2.94 -13.04
N ASP A 137 8.87 2.38 -12.31
CA ASP A 137 9.21 0.95 -12.42
C ASP A 137 8.34 0.06 -11.50
N ARG A 138 7.59 0.66 -10.58
CA ARG A 138 6.71 0.06 -9.56
C ARG A 138 7.43 -0.85 -8.56
N ASN A 139 7.99 -1.97 -9.01
CA ASN A 139 8.76 -2.91 -8.18
C ASN A 139 10.20 -2.92 -8.68
N VAL A 140 11.12 -2.32 -7.92
CA VAL A 140 12.51 -2.11 -8.33
C VAL A 140 13.40 -3.12 -7.63
N GLU A 141 14.03 -4.01 -8.41
CA GLU A 141 15.17 -4.80 -7.96
C GLU A 141 16.47 -4.09 -8.34
N GLY A 142 17.50 -4.20 -7.47
CA GLY A 142 18.79 -3.60 -7.77
C GLY A 142 18.78 -2.07 -7.91
N ILE A 143 18.11 -1.37 -7.02
CA ILE A 143 17.93 0.10 -7.03
C ILE A 143 19.25 0.91 -7.17
N THR A 144 20.38 0.31 -6.86
CA THR A 144 21.74 0.90 -7.04
C THR A 144 22.47 0.37 -8.24
N SER A 145 21.84 -0.43 -9.09
CA SER A 145 22.46 -0.95 -10.31
C SER A 145 22.78 0.16 -11.30
N SER A 146 23.83 -0.03 -12.09
CA SER A 146 24.20 0.91 -13.16
C SER A 146 23.09 1.10 -14.19
N GLU A 147 22.28 0.05 -14.41
CA GLU A 147 21.15 0.08 -15.32
C GLU A 147 20.04 1.01 -14.81
N PHE A 148 19.60 0.83 -13.55
CA PHE A 148 18.59 1.66 -12.93
C PHE A 148 19.03 3.13 -12.86
N ILE A 149 20.28 3.38 -12.45
CA ILE A 149 20.85 4.73 -12.34
C ILE A 149 20.84 5.43 -13.71
N LYS A 150 21.25 4.75 -14.78
CA LYS A 150 21.26 5.30 -16.14
C LYS A 150 19.85 5.53 -16.67
N ARG A 151 18.95 4.57 -16.50
CA ARG A 151 17.55 4.65 -16.97
C ARG A 151 16.83 5.87 -16.42
N HIS A 152 17.07 6.21 -15.15
CA HIS A 152 16.41 7.32 -14.44
C HIS A 152 17.27 8.56 -14.27
N ASN A 153 18.42 8.66 -14.97
CA ASN A 153 19.35 9.79 -14.90
C ASN A 153 19.75 10.16 -13.46
N LEU A 154 19.95 9.15 -12.60
CA LEU A 154 20.38 9.36 -11.22
C LEU A 154 21.90 9.58 -11.17
N VAL A 155 22.38 10.22 -10.08
CA VAL A 155 23.80 10.67 -10.02
C VAL A 155 24.77 9.49 -9.82
N SER A 156 24.54 8.66 -8.79
CA SER A 156 25.41 7.53 -8.42
C SER A 156 24.74 6.61 -7.43
N ALA A 157 25.27 5.38 -7.28
CA ALA A 157 24.80 4.41 -6.29
C ALA A 157 24.81 4.95 -4.86
N SER A 158 25.89 5.65 -4.47
CA SER A 158 26.00 6.25 -3.13
C SER A 158 24.97 7.36 -2.90
N SER A 159 24.69 8.19 -3.92
CA SER A 159 23.66 9.21 -3.86
C SER A 159 22.26 8.60 -3.71
N VAL A 160 21.99 7.50 -4.43
CA VAL A 160 20.73 6.73 -4.34
C VAL A 160 20.56 6.19 -2.92
N GLN A 161 21.57 5.51 -2.38
CA GLN A 161 21.50 4.95 -1.02
C GLN A 161 21.28 6.04 0.05
N ALA A 162 22.00 7.16 -0.06
CA ALA A 162 21.84 8.26 0.90
C ALA A 162 20.42 8.86 0.88
N ALA A 163 19.83 9.04 -0.30
CA ALA A 163 18.48 9.58 -0.42
C ALA A 163 17.37 8.55 -0.12
N LEU A 164 17.63 7.27 -0.35
CA LEU A 164 16.70 6.18 -0.06
C LEU A 164 16.53 5.93 1.45
N LYS A 165 17.61 6.08 2.23
CA LYS A 165 17.61 5.80 3.67
C LYS A 165 16.50 6.54 4.45
N PRO A 166 16.28 7.86 4.28
CA PRO A 166 15.17 8.54 4.93
C PRO A 166 13.80 8.09 4.41
N LEU A 167 13.67 7.74 3.13
CA LEU A 167 12.41 7.27 2.55
C LEU A 167 11.98 5.93 3.16
N LEU A 168 12.94 5.02 3.37
CA LEU A 168 12.71 3.75 4.08
C LEU A 168 12.39 3.97 5.56
N LYS A 169 13.13 4.87 6.24
CA LYS A 169 12.91 5.18 7.66
C LYS A 169 11.51 5.71 7.93
N ASN A 170 10.96 6.49 6.98
CA ASN A 170 9.64 7.10 7.09
C ASN A 170 8.53 6.26 6.44
N ASP A 171 8.83 5.02 6.03
CA ASP A 171 7.90 4.10 5.36
C ASP A 171 7.23 4.70 4.10
N ILE A 172 7.87 5.67 3.43
CA ILE A 172 7.43 6.16 2.13
C ILE A 172 7.75 5.14 1.03
N VAL A 173 8.94 4.54 1.15
CA VAL A 173 9.38 3.39 0.37
C VAL A 173 9.55 2.21 1.30
N ILE A 174 9.17 1.04 0.87
CA ILE A 174 9.42 -0.23 1.56
C ILE A 174 10.31 -1.14 0.72
N ASN A 175 11.00 -2.03 1.42
CA ASN A 175 11.81 -3.07 0.81
C ASN A 175 11.31 -4.42 1.31
N GLU A 176 10.78 -5.23 0.40
CA GLU A 176 10.33 -6.58 0.67
C GLU A 176 11.16 -7.54 -0.21
N ASP A 177 11.98 -8.36 0.43
CA ASP A 177 12.84 -9.35 -0.23
C ASP A 177 13.74 -8.79 -1.36
N GLY A 178 14.27 -7.57 -1.16
CA GLY A 178 15.13 -6.90 -2.14
C GLY A 178 14.39 -6.09 -3.20
N LYS A 179 13.06 -6.07 -3.17
CA LYS A 179 12.21 -5.27 -4.05
C LYS A 179 11.77 -3.99 -3.35
N TYR A 180 12.07 -2.88 -3.98
CA TYR A 180 11.69 -1.56 -3.49
C TYR A 180 10.43 -1.10 -4.19
N ARG A 181 9.44 -0.65 -3.41
CA ARG A 181 8.22 -0.01 -3.93
C ARG A 181 7.76 1.11 -3.01
N ILE A 182 6.95 2.00 -3.53
CA ILE A 182 6.27 3.01 -2.71
C ILE A 182 5.21 2.28 -1.87
N TYR A 183 5.14 2.62 -0.59
CA TYR A 183 4.20 1.97 0.33
C TYR A 183 2.74 2.21 -0.06
N ASP A 184 2.41 3.45 -0.41
CA ASP A 184 1.05 3.86 -0.77
C ASP A 184 0.81 3.69 -2.27
N TYR A 185 -0.12 2.80 -2.64
CA TYR A 185 -0.44 2.47 -4.04
C TYR A 185 -0.99 3.68 -4.81
N PHE A 186 -1.86 4.49 -4.18
CA PHE A 186 -2.41 5.68 -4.82
C PHE A 186 -1.35 6.76 -5.02
N PHE A 187 -0.47 6.93 -4.05
CA PHE A 187 0.65 7.86 -4.17
C PHE A 187 1.65 7.42 -5.26
N ALA A 188 1.91 6.13 -5.37
CA ALA A 188 2.76 5.59 -6.44
C ALA A 188 2.20 5.90 -7.83
N ASP A 189 0.90 5.70 -8.02
CA ASP A 189 0.23 5.96 -9.30
C ASP A 189 0.14 7.47 -9.59
N TYR A 190 -0.19 8.28 -8.59
CA TYR A 190 -0.15 9.74 -8.70
C TYR A 190 1.21 10.22 -9.22
N LEU A 191 2.31 9.75 -8.63
CA LEU A 191 3.66 10.10 -9.08
C LEU A 191 3.96 9.60 -10.49
N ALA A 192 3.53 8.41 -10.85
CA ALA A 192 3.74 7.86 -12.19
C ALA A 192 2.99 8.63 -13.28
N ARG A 193 1.87 9.30 -12.94
CA ARG A 193 1.05 10.09 -13.88
C ARG A 193 1.58 11.52 -14.09
N ILE A 194 2.13 12.14 -13.05
CA ILE A 194 2.55 13.56 -13.11
C ILE A 194 4.01 13.77 -13.51
N TYR A 195 4.82 12.70 -13.59
CA TYR A 195 6.24 12.70 -13.94
C TYR A 195 6.60 11.63 -14.98
#